data_1cbe091c80fb2291d8ba51e8e6029b86
#
_entry.id   1cbe091c80fb2291d8ba51e8e6029b86
#
_cell.length_a   1.000
_cell.length_b   1.000
_cell.length_c   1.000
_cell.angle_alpha   90.00
_cell.angle_beta   90.00
_cell.angle_gamma   90.00
#
_symmetry.space_group_name_H-M   'P 1'
#
loop_
_entity.id
_entity.type
_entity.pdbx_description
1 polymer ?
#
loop_
_entity_poly.entity_id
_entity_poly.type
_entity_poly.pdbx_seq_one_letter_code
_entity_poly.pdbx_strand_id
1 'polypeptide(L)'
;NSLGLKWRNEVQLGYNNMLSSTLYQPLDTAQRFFVQPQVFLTETREYLYYDNERIAQYSFTDVGGLTDFGINFGRSAQLRAGYLYSSRDADVDTGPRVFPEVDAVDAGITAQFVYDTRDAAFAPTRGLAATVEYMYTDDSLGADRDWQRLEAGARFALPLRGDVSWLPFDGPGPAR
;
A
#
# COMPACT_ATOMS: atom_id res chain seq x y z
N ASN A 1 -26.18 -1.01 -9.02
CA ASN A 1 -25.32 -0.44 -10.04
C ASN A 1 -24.99 -1.50 -11.09
N SER A 2 -25.39 -1.27 -12.34
CA SER A 2 -25.21 -2.20 -13.46
C SER A 2 -23.74 -2.43 -13.85
N LEU A 3 -22.83 -1.54 -13.43
CA LEU A 3 -21.40 -1.59 -13.74
C LEU A 3 -20.56 -2.40 -12.73
N GLY A 4 -21.16 -2.86 -11.62
CA GLY A 4 -20.45 -3.71 -10.66
C GLY A 4 -19.59 -2.94 -9.66
N LEU A 5 -20.17 -1.92 -9.02
CA LEU A 5 -19.55 -1.23 -7.87
C LEU A 5 -19.13 -2.25 -6.80
N LYS A 6 -17.88 -2.15 -6.32
CA LYS A 6 -17.38 -2.94 -5.21
C LYS A 6 -16.96 -2.02 -4.08
N TRP A 7 -17.40 -2.33 -2.89
CA TRP A 7 -17.01 -1.62 -1.67
C TRP A 7 -16.29 -2.59 -0.73
N ARG A 8 -15.09 -2.26 -0.33
CA ARG A 8 -14.25 -3.05 0.56
C ARG A 8 -13.90 -2.23 1.78
N ASN A 9 -14.07 -2.83 2.95
CA ASN A 9 -13.59 -2.29 4.20
C ASN A 9 -12.62 -3.29 4.81
N GLU A 10 -11.49 -2.81 5.29
CA GLU A 10 -10.46 -3.62 5.92
C GLU A 10 -10.19 -3.05 7.32
N VAL A 11 -10.15 -3.95 8.29
CA VAL A 11 -9.80 -3.63 9.69
C VAL A 11 -8.70 -4.59 10.10
N GLN A 12 -7.58 -4.04 10.51
CA GLN A 12 -6.48 -4.77 11.12
C GLN A 12 -6.26 -4.24 12.52
N LEU A 13 -6.20 -5.14 13.51
CA LEU A 13 -5.95 -4.80 14.90
C LEU A 13 -4.74 -5.57 15.41
N GLY A 14 -3.87 -4.91 16.16
CA GLY A 14 -2.67 -5.52 16.71
C GLY A 14 -1.57 -4.52 17.00
N TYR A 15 -0.35 -4.89 16.68
CA TYR A 15 0.80 -4.01 16.78
C TYR A 15 0.66 -2.78 15.87
N ASN A 16 0.17 -2.99 14.67
CA ASN A 16 -0.26 -1.95 13.74
C ASN A 16 -1.77 -2.04 13.58
N ASN A 17 -2.47 -0.97 13.88
CA ASN A 17 -3.90 -0.84 13.64
C ASN A 17 -4.12 -0.18 12.29
N MET A 18 -5.05 -0.70 11.51
CA MET A 18 -5.44 -0.10 10.23
C MET A 18 -6.95 -0.20 10.05
N LEU A 19 -7.53 0.89 9.59
CA LEU A 19 -8.89 0.94 9.09
C LEU A 19 -8.83 1.53 7.69
N SER A 20 -9.37 0.85 6.71
CA SER A 20 -9.48 1.39 5.35
C SER A 20 -10.84 1.11 4.72
N SER A 21 -11.27 2.01 3.86
CA SER A 21 -12.49 1.90 3.08
C SER A 21 -12.19 2.29 1.64
N THR A 22 -12.38 1.34 0.73
CA THR A 22 -12.07 1.47 -0.70
C THR A 22 -13.33 1.23 -1.52
N LEU A 23 -13.63 2.13 -2.43
CA LEU A 23 -14.72 2.00 -3.39
C LEU A 23 -14.12 1.82 -4.79
N TYR A 24 -14.39 0.70 -5.44
CA TYR A 24 -13.99 0.45 -6.82
C TYR A 24 -15.20 0.59 -7.73
N GLN A 25 -15.17 1.57 -8.62
CA GLN A 25 -16.24 1.86 -9.57
C GLN A 25 -15.73 1.70 -11.01
N PRO A 26 -16.12 0.62 -11.72
CA PRO A 26 -15.93 0.55 -13.15
C PRO A 26 -16.69 1.67 -13.86
N LEU A 27 -16.10 2.22 -14.89
CA LEU A 27 -16.67 3.32 -15.68
C LEU A 27 -17.30 2.84 -16.98
N ASP A 28 -16.98 1.62 -17.41
CA ASP A 28 -17.53 0.98 -18.60
C ASP A 28 -17.96 -0.48 -18.32
N THR A 29 -18.84 -1.02 -19.14
CA THR A 29 -19.35 -2.39 -19.01
C THR A 29 -18.30 -3.45 -19.25
N ALA A 30 -17.27 -3.15 -20.02
CA ALA A 30 -16.10 -4.01 -20.23
C ALA A 30 -15.10 -3.96 -19.06
N GLN A 31 -15.37 -3.11 -18.05
CA GLN A 31 -14.54 -2.91 -16.86
C GLN A 31 -13.08 -2.57 -17.20
N ARG A 32 -12.87 -1.87 -18.32
CA ARG A 32 -11.53 -1.44 -18.74
C ARG A 32 -11.07 -0.23 -17.96
N PHE A 33 -11.95 0.73 -17.73
CA PHE A 33 -11.65 1.94 -16.98
C PHE A 33 -12.33 1.90 -15.63
N PHE A 34 -11.68 2.43 -14.60
CA PHE A 34 -12.24 2.52 -13.26
C PHE A 34 -11.73 3.75 -12.52
N VAL A 35 -12.46 4.12 -11.48
CA VAL A 35 -12.04 5.06 -10.44
C VAL A 35 -12.10 4.35 -9.09
N GLN A 36 -11.11 4.62 -8.23
CA GLN A 36 -10.98 3.95 -6.94
C GLN A 36 -10.59 4.95 -5.85
N PRO A 37 -11.56 5.66 -5.24
CA PRO A 37 -11.32 6.40 -4.02
C PRO A 37 -11.15 5.45 -2.83
N GLN A 38 -10.23 5.83 -1.94
CA GLN A 38 -9.91 5.14 -0.70
C GLN A 38 -9.69 6.16 0.41
N VAL A 39 -10.13 5.84 1.61
CA VAL A 39 -9.75 6.54 2.84
C VAL A 39 -9.15 5.53 3.80
N PHE A 40 -8.20 5.98 4.60
CA PHE A 40 -7.52 5.10 5.57
C PHE A 40 -7.13 5.86 6.83
N LEU A 41 -7.02 5.08 7.91
CA LEU A 41 -6.42 5.47 9.18
C LEU A 41 -5.48 4.34 9.58
N THR A 42 -4.23 4.66 9.87
CA THR A 42 -3.23 3.71 10.33
C THR A 42 -2.59 4.23 11.61
N GLU A 43 -2.47 3.38 12.61
CA GLU A 43 -1.72 3.65 13.84
C GLU A 43 -0.60 2.63 13.96
N THR A 44 0.63 3.12 14.00
CA THR A 44 1.84 2.29 14.14
C THR A 44 2.57 2.71 15.39
N ARG A 45 3.01 1.75 16.19
CA ARG A 45 3.79 2.00 17.41
C ARG A 45 5.23 1.61 17.18
N GLU A 46 6.15 2.51 17.47
CA GLU A 46 7.58 2.27 17.40
C GLU A 46 8.23 2.45 18.77
N TYR A 47 9.19 1.56 19.05
CA TYR A 47 9.94 1.59 20.30
C TYR A 47 11.35 2.12 20.04
N LEU A 48 11.75 3.11 20.83
CA LEU A 48 13.11 3.60 20.83
C LEU A 48 13.92 2.88 21.91
N TYR A 49 15.05 2.31 21.50
CA TYR A 49 16.00 1.62 22.37
C TYR A 49 17.30 2.38 22.47
N TYR A 50 17.85 2.51 23.64
CA TYR A 50 19.19 3.00 23.90
C TYR A 50 19.86 2.06 24.89
N ASP A 51 21.10 1.62 24.61
CA ASP A 51 21.87 0.65 25.42
C ASP A 51 21.08 -0.59 25.80
N ASN A 52 20.32 -1.13 24.84
CA ASN A 52 19.45 -2.30 24.98
C ASN A 52 18.24 -2.12 25.93
N GLU A 53 18.00 -0.91 26.44
CA GLU A 53 16.83 -0.57 27.24
C GLU A 53 15.82 0.24 26.41
N ARG A 54 14.52 -0.07 26.56
CA ARG A 54 13.46 0.71 25.93
C ARG A 54 13.31 2.04 26.65
N ILE A 55 13.68 3.15 25.97
CA ILE A 55 13.65 4.49 26.56
C ILE A 55 12.39 5.27 26.23
N ALA A 56 11.76 5.00 25.06
CA ALA A 56 10.53 5.66 24.65
C ALA A 56 9.68 4.79 23.73
N GLN A 57 8.40 5.13 23.64
CA GLN A 57 7.44 4.59 22.70
C GLN A 57 6.77 5.76 21.98
N TYR A 58 6.75 5.68 20.65
CA TYR A 58 6.07 6.64 19.78
C TYR A 58 4.88 5.97 19.11
N SER A 59 3.79 6.70 19.01
CA SER A 59 2.62 6.35 18.20
C SER A 59 2.58 7.27 16.99
N PHE A 60 2.54 6.67 15.80
CA PHE A 60 2.37 7.39 14.54
C PHE A 60 0.96 7.12 14.03
N THR A 61 0.19 8.19 13.88
CA THR A 61 -1.17 8.12 13.33
C THR A 61 -1.17 8.76 11.95
N ASP A 62 -1.48 7.96 10.92
CA ASP A 62 -1.66 8.42 9.55
C ASP A 62 -3.14 8.41 9.19
N VAL A 63 -3.69 9.55 8.78
CA VAL A 63 -5.05 9.69 8.27
C VAL A 63 -4.99 10.26 6.87
N GLY A 64 -5.61 9.57 5.91
CA GLY A 64 -5.49 10.04 4.54
C GLY A 64 -6.53 9.50 3.58
N GLY A 65 -6.41 9.95 2.35
CA GLY A 65 -7.20 9.50 1.22
C GLY A 65 -6.38 9.42 -0.05
N LEU A 66 -6.75 8.48 -0.89
CA LEU A 66 -6.18 8.25 -2.21
C LEU A 66 -7.31 8.14 -3.21
N THR A 67 -7.16 8.73 -4.38
CA THR A 67 -8.10 8.52 -5.49
C THR A 67 -7.33 8.16 -6.74
N ASP A 68 -7.50 6.92 -7.17
CA ASP A 68 -6.89 6.39 -8.39
C ASP A 68 -7.87 6.38 -9.56
N PHE A 69 -7.34 6.65 -10.76
CA PHE A 69 -7.95 6.33 -12.04
C PHE A 69 -7.11 5.24 -12.70
N GLY A 70 -7.76 4.22 -13.23
CA GLY A 70 -7.02 3.09 -13.76
C GLY A 70 -7.61 2.45 -15.00
N ILE A 71 -6.76 1.65 -15.64
CA ILE A 71 -7.06 0.87 -16.83
C ILE A 71 -6.70 -0.58 -16.58
N ASN A 72 -7.62 -1.49 -16.87
CA ASN A 72 -7.39 -2.93 -16.88
C ASN A 72 -7.07 -3.39 -18.30
N PHE A 73 -5.95 -4.06 -18.48
CA PHE A 73 -5.53 -4.70 -19.74
C PHE A 73 -5.91 -6.19 -19.67
N GLY A 74 -7.15 -6.46 -20.01
CA GLY A 74 -7.71 -7.80 -19.84
C GLY A 74 -7.82 -8.23 -18.37
N ARG A 75 -7.32 -9.44 -18.07
CA ARG A 75 -7.37 -10.03 -16.72
C ARG A 75 -6.02 -10.05 -16.01
N SER A 76 -4.97 -9.71 -16.74
CA SER A 76 -3.60 -9.97 -16.28
C SER A 76 -2.82 -8.71 -15.95
N ALA A 77 -3.25 -7.53 -16.40
CA ALA A 77 -2.52 -6.29 -16.11
C ALA A 77 -3.46 -5.15 -15.76
N GLN A 78 -2.98 -4.27 -14.90
CA GLN A 78 -3.66 -3.05 -14.46
C GLN A 78 -2.62 -1.93 -14.34
N LEU A 79 -2.97 -0.76 -14.83
CA LEU A 79 -2.24 0.48 -14.58
C LEU A 79 -3.20 1.45 -13.89
N ARG A 80 -2.75 2.08 -12.83
CA ARG A 80 -3.50 3.14 -12.15
C ARG A 80 -2.57 4.29 -11.79
N ALA A 81 -3.12 5.48 -11.76
CA ALA A 81 -2.47 6.68 -11.27
C ALA A 81 -3.48 7.51 -10.49
N GLY A 82 -3.02 8.18 -9.46
CA GLY A 82 -3.90 8.90 -8.56
C GLY A 82 -3.20 9.98 -7.77
N TYR A 83 -3.97 10.58 -6.88
CA TYR A 83 -3.50 11.58 -5.94
C TYR A 83 -3.74 11.10 -4.52
N LEU A 84 -2.68 11.15 -3.72
CA LEU A 84 -2.66 10.86 -2.28
C LEU A 84 -2.59 12.16 -1.50
N TYR A 85 -3.35 12.22 -0.41
CA TYR A 85 -3.20 13.19 0.65
C TYR A 85 -3.30 12.48 2.00
N SER A 86 -2.30 12.63 2.86
CA SER A 86 -2.31 12.09 4.22
C SER A 86 -1.63 13.03 5.20
N SER A 87 -2.17 13.08 6.42
CA SER A 87 -1.58 13.74 7.56
C SER A 87 -1.05 12.70 8.52
N ARG A 88 0.18 12.87 8.95
CA ARG A 88 0.87 12.04 9.94
C ARG A 88 1.12 12.84 11.19
N ASP A 89 0.61 12.34 12.31
CA ASP A 89 0.88 12.85 13.65
C ASP A 89 1.78 11.86 14.40
N ALA A 90 2.80 12.37 15.08
CA ALA A 90 3.72 11.57 15.89
C ALA A 90 3.65 11.99 17.35
N ASP A 91 3.09 11.14 18.19
CA ASP A 91 2.94 11.36 19.63
C ASP A 91 3.87 10.47 20.45
N VAL A 92 4.28 10.97 21.63
CA VAL A 92 5.05 10.21 22.61
C VAL A 92 4.09 9.53 23.60
N ASP A 93 3.93 8.22 23.47
CA ASP A 93 3.09 7.43 24.39
C ASP A 93 3.73 7.24 25.77
N THR A 94 5.02 6.95 25.81
CA THR A 94 5.75 6.65 27.05
C THR A 94 7.21 7.06 26.93
N GLY A 95 7.76 7.67 27.98
CA GLY A 95 9.17 8.07 28.10
C GLY A 95 9.37 9.58 27.94
N PRO A 96 10.62 10.04 27.98
CA PRO A 96 10.95 11.45 27.79
C PRO A 96 10.65 11.87 26.37
N ARG A 97 10.16 13.11 26.19
CA ARG A 97 10.00 13.72 24.86
C ARG A 97 11.39 14.08 24.29
N VAL A 98 12.05 13.08 23.74
CA VAL A 98 13.42 13.23 23.19
C VAL A 98 13.37 13.87 21.80
N PHE A 99 12.31 13.61 21.04
CA PHE A 99 12.07 14.21 19.73
C PHE A 99 10.83 15.10 19.79
N PRO A 100 10.80 16.17 18.99
CA PRO A 100 9.61 17.00 18.86
C PRO A 100 8.45 16.17 18.29
N GLU A 101 7.23 16.49 18.67
CA GLU A 101 6.03 16.09 17.95
C GLU A 101 6.19 16.58 16.50
N VAL A 102 5.98 15.68 15.54
CA VAL A 102 6.14 15.99 14.11
C VAL A 102 4.83 15.76 13.44
N ASP A 103 4.18 16.84 13.07
CA ASP A 103 3.09 16.83 12.14
C ASP A 103 3.67 16.91 10.73
N ALA A 104 3.28 16.04 9.86
CA ALA A 104 3.75 16.03 8.47
C ALA A 104 2.60 15.71 7.52
N VAL A 105 2.51 16.46 6.44
CA VAL A 105 1.59 16.19 5.36
C VAL A 105 2.35 15.59 4.18
N ASP A 106 1.92 14.42 3.75
CA ASP A 106 2.33 13.81 2.49
C ASP A 106 1.21 13.99 1.46
N ALA A 107 1.52 14.71 0.38
CA ALA A 107 0.58 14.93 -0.72
C ALA A 107 1.32 14.75 -2.05
N GLY A 108 0.72 14.00 -2.97
CA GLY A 108 1.46 13.70 -4.18
C GLY A 108 0.73 12.81 -5.16
N ILE A 109 1.44 12.53 -6.25
CA ILE A 109 0.97 11.67 -7.33
C ILE A 109 1.48 10.26 -7.10
N THR A 110 0.60 9.28 -7.24
CA THR A 110 0.92 7.86 -7.21
C THR A 110 0.71 7.25 -8.59
N ALA A 111 1.52 6.25 -8.92
CA ALA A 111 1.30 5.40 -10.08
C ALA A 111 1.63 3.95 -9.70
N GLN A 112 0.79 3.01 -10.13
CA GLN A 112 1.02 1.59 -9.90
C GLN A 112 0.72 0.79 -11.16
N PHE A 113 1.63 -0.11 -11.49
CA PHE A 113 1.42 -1.14 -12.50
C PHE A 113 1.45 -2.52 -11.83
N VAL A 114 0.43 -3.31 -12.10
CA VAL A 114 0.31 -4.69 -11.62
C VAL A 114 0.18 -5.61 -12.82
N TYR A 115 0.95 -6.69 -12.82
CA TYR A 115 0.87 -7.76 -13.80
C TYR A 115 0.78 -9.10 -13.07
N ASP A 116 -0.25 -9.90 -13.36
CA ASP A 116 -0.45 -11.21 -12.73
C ASP A 116 -1.00 -12.22 -13.73
N THR A 117 -0.20 -13.24 -14.00
CA THR A 117 -0.54 -14.36 -14.89
C THR A 117 -0.50 -15.71 -14.16
N ARG A 118 -0.44 -15.68 -12.83
CA ARG A 118 -0.42 -16.91 -12.04
C ARG A 118 -1.75 -17.66 -12.18
N ASP A 119 -1.65 -18.98 -12.22
CA ASP A 119 -2.79 -19.88 -12.32
C ASP A 119 -3.63 -19.96 -11.02
N ALA A 120 -3.01 -19.68 -9.87
CA ALA A 120 -3.67 -19.63 -8.57
C ALA A 120 -3.08 -18.54 -7.67
N ALA A 121 -3.90 -17.96 -6.78
CA ALA A 121 -3.48 -16.90 -5.88
C ALA A 121 -2.63 -17.43 -4.70
N PHE A 122 -2.97 -18.58 -4.13
CA PHE A 122 -2.33 -19.10 -2.92
C PHE A 122 -1.23 -20.13 -3.18
N ALA A 123 -1.40 -20.99 -4.16
CA ALA A 123 -0.41 -22.02 -4.48
C ALA A 123 -0.22 -22.06 -5.99
N PRO A 124 0.39 -21.04 -6.60
CA PRO A 124 0.59 -21.03 -8.04
C PRO A 124 1.59 -22.13 -8.45
N THR A 125 1.25 -22.83 -9.52
CA THR A 125 2.14 -23.81 -10.11
C THR A 125 2.91 -23.26 -11.31
N ARG A 126 2.40 -22.15 -11.89
CA ARG A 126 3.03 -21.46 -13.02
C ARG A 126 2.59 -19.99 -13.06
N GLY A 127 3.40 -19.18 -13.70
CA GLY A 127 3.09 -17.77 -14.01
C GLY A 127 3.96 -16.78 -13.27
N LEU A 128 3.71 -15.51 -13.52
CA LEU A 128 4.44 -14.37 -13.00
C LEU A 128 3.44 -13.39 -12.37
N ALA A 129 3.78 -12.87 -11.20
CA ALA A 129 3.19 -11.67 -10.65
C ALA A 129 4.29 -10.61 -10.49
N ALA A 130 4.03 -9.39 -10.94
CA ALA A 130 4.94 -8.26 -10.81
C ALA A 130 4.15 -7.02 -10.42
N THR A 131 4.73 -6.18 -9.58
CA THR A 131 4.17 -4.88 -9.19
C THR A 131 5.27 -3.84 -9.26
N VAL A 132 4.95 -2.68 -9.83
CA VAL A 132 5.80 -1.48 -9.80
C VAL A 132 4.95 -0.36 -9.24
N GLU A 133 5.47 0.32 -8.22
CA GLU A 133 4.81 1.45 -7.56
C GLU A 133 5.73 2.66 -7.59
N TYR A 134 5.19 3.81 -7.94
CA TYR A 134 5.89 5.08 -7.91
C TYR A 134 5.06 6.10 -7.13
N MET A 135 5.74 6.87 -6.29
CA MET A 135 5.16 8.00 -5.58
C MET A 135 6.07 9.21 -5.69
N TYR A 136 5.47 10.34 -5.96
CA TYR A 136 6.12 11.65 -6.04
C TYR A 136 5.34 12.65 -5.19
N THR A 137 5.99 13.27 -4.24
CA THR A 137 5.45 14.34 -3.39
C THR A 137 6.19 15.63 -3.66
N ASP A 138 5.47 16.74 -3.55
CA ASP A 138 5.99 18.08 -3.84
C ASP A 138 5.16 19.11 -3.06
N ASP A 139 5.77 20.22 -2.66
CA ASP A 139 5.11 21.30 -1.93
C ASP A 139 3.96 21.92 -2.73
N SER A 140 4.11 22.00 -4.05
CA SER A 140 3.05 22.48 -4.96
C SER A 140 1.82 21.56 -4.99
N LEU A 141 1.97 20.30 -4.57
CA LEU A 141 0.90 19.33 -4.41
C LEU A 141 0.31 19.31 -2.98
N GLY A 142 0.88 20.09 -2.07
CA GLY A 142 0.43 20.23 -0.69
C GLY A 142 1.21 19.40 0.33
N ALA A 143 2.35 18.82 -0.05
CA ALA A 143 3.23 18.10 0.86
C ALA A 143 4.14 19.07 1.65
N ASP A 144 4.51 18.68 2.87
CA ASP A 144 5.50 19.41 3.67
C ASP A 144 6.95 19.12 3.23
N ARG A 145 7.15 18.05 2.44
CA ARG A 145 8.47 17.62 1.97
C ARG A 145 8.41 17.02 0.58
N ASP A 146 9.44 17.31 -0.22
CA ASP A 146 9.63 16.74 -1.54
C ASP A 146 10.39 15.42 -1.43
N TRP A 147 9.81 14.36 -1.94
CA TRP A 147 10.48 13.08 -2.06
C TRP A 147 9.86 12.22 -3.16
N GLN A 148 10.60 11.23 -3.59
CA GLN A 148 10.10 10.24 -4.54
C GLN A 148 10.51 8.84 -4.11
N ARG A 149 9.64 7.87 -4.42
CA ARG A 149 9.86 6.47 -4.11
C ARG A 149 9.46 5.62 -5.31
N LEU A 150 10.33 4.70 -5.69
CA LEU A 150 10.06 3.65 -6.66
C LEU A 150 10.24 2.30 -6.00
N GLU A 151 9.20 1.50 -6.00
CA GLU A 151 9.22 0.13 -5.50
C GLU A 151 8.87 -0.83 -6.64
N ALA A 152 9.57 -1.95 -6.74
CA ALA A 152 9.28 -3.00 -7.70
C ALA A 152 9.43 -4.37 -7.04
N GLY A 153 8.50 -5.26 -7.33
CA GLY A 153 8.50 -6.63 -6.85
C GLY A 153 8.05 -7.59 -7.94
N ALA A 154 8.64 -8.77 -7.97
CA ALA A 154 8.21 -9.83 -8.87
C ALA A 154 8.28 -11.19 -8.18
N ARG A 155 7.28 -12.04 -8.44
CA ARG A 155 7.19 -13.42 -7.98
C ARG A 155 6.84 -14.30 -9.16
N PHE A 156 7.50 -15.43 -9.29
CA PHE A 156 7.23 -16.38 -10.37
C PHE A 156 7.10 -17.79 -9.83
N ALA A 157 6.26 -18.56 -10.48
CA ALA A 157 6.12 -19.99 -10.23
C ALA A 157 6.52 -20.75 -11.48
N LEU A 158 7.41 -21.72 -11.33
CA LEU A 158 7.87 -22.57 -12.41
C LEU A 158 7.42 -24.01 -12.15
N PRO A 159 6.78 -24.68 -13.12
CA PRO A 159 6.47 -26.09 -13.00
C PRO A 159 7.78 -26.90 -13.01
N LEU A 160 8.03 -27.62 -11.95
CA LEU A 160 9.07 -28.63 -11.91
C LEU A 160 8.51 -29.96 -12.41
N ARG A 161 9.39 -30.89 -12.78
CA ARG A 161 8.99 -32.18 -13.32
C ARG A 161 8.18 -32.97 -12.29
N GLY A 162 6.92 -33.29 -12.60
CA GLY A 162 5.94 -33.88 -11.68
C GLY A 162 5.01 -32.81 -11.08
N ASP A 163 4.28 -33.16 -10.02
CA ASP A 163 3.32 -32.29 -9.34
C ASP A 163 3.99 -31.28 -8.35
N VAL A 164 5.28 -30.99 -8.53
CA VAL A 164 6.06 -30.09 -7.69
C VAL A 164 6.25 -28.75 -8.40
N SER A 165 5.93 -27.66 -7.74
CA SER A 165 6.24 -26.30 -8.18
C SER A 165 7.27 -25.66 -7.26
N TRP A 166 8.17 -24.87 -7.83
CA TRP A 166 9.11 -24.04 -7.07
C TRP A 166 8.53 -22.63 -6.90
N LEU A 167 8.46 -22.18 -5.66
CA LEU A 167 8.09 -20.82 -5.29
C LEU A 167 9.30 -20.19 -4.60
N PRO A 168 9.77 -19.02 -5.05
CA PRO A 168 10.79 -18.31 -4.29
C PRO A 168 10.24 -17.98 -2.89
N PHE A 169 11.06 -18.22 -1.86
CA PHE A 169 10.71 -17.85 -0.49
C PHE A 169 10.71 -16.31 -0.40
N ASP A 170 9.55 -15.75 -0.16
CA ASP A 170 9.43 -14.37 0.29
C ASP A 170 9.72 -14.37 1.80
N GLY A 171 10.90 -13.89 2.18
CA GLY A 171 11.10 -13.48 3.57
C GLY A 171 10.04 -12.44 3.96
N PRO A 172 9.76 -12.25 5.26
CA PRO A 172 8.88 -11.18 5.70
C PRO A 172 9.40 -9.88 5.08
N GLY A 173 8.56 -9.29 4.22
CA GLY A 173 8.85 -7.98 3.66
C GLY A 173 9.08 -6.98 4.79
N PRO A 174 9.82 -5.87 4.58
CA PRO A 174 9.96 -4.85 5.59
C PRO A 174 8.56 -4.47 6.08
N ALA A 175 8.38 -4.45 7.39
CA ALA A 175 7.15 -4.00 8.02
C ALA A 175 6.86 -2.59 7.50
N ARG A 176 5.72 -2.45 6.82
CA ARG A 176 5.18 -1.15 6.41
C ARG A 176 4.59 -0.46 7.60
#